data_12b2f0358db6004fd6acab1d56264786
#
_entry.id   12b2f0358db6004fd6acab1d56264786
#
_cell.length_a   1.000
_cell.length_b   1.000
_cell.length_c   1.000
_cell.angle_alpha   90.00
_cell.angle_beta   90.00
_cell.angle_gamma   90.00
#
_symmetry.space_group_name_H-M   'P 1'
#
loop_
_entity.id
_entity.type
_entity.pdbx_description
1 polymer ?
#
loop_
_entity_poly.entity_id
_entity_poly.type
_entity_poly.pdbx_seq_one_letter_code
_entity_poly.pdbx_strand_id
1 'polypeptide(L)'
;MRFSTTEIRKDFTSLHSEIQYLKNYIDLESLRISTPENILFEDKTENKDLKIAPMILIPFVENAFKHGNLRNFPLEISIETKANQLLFHQKNKISNLEKDKSSGIGIENVKKRLSIIYPDKHQLEILNDGEFYEVNLMVNL
;
A
#
# COMPACT_ATOMS: atom_id res chain seq x y z
N MET A 1 -19.20 -25.44 7.12
CA MET A 1 -19.00 -24.63 6.12
C MET A 1 -17.76 -24.84 5.46
N ARG A 2 -17.81 -25.43 4.44
CA ARG A 2 -16.66 -25.77 3.86
C ARG A 2 -16.14 -24.83 2.89
N PHE A 3 -16.87 -23.87 2.60
CA PHE A 3 -16.41 -23.01 1.58
C PHE A 3 -15.35 -22.05 2.02
N SER A 4 -15.06 -21.94 3.28
CA SER A 4 -14.15 -20.91 3.73
C SER A 4 -12.76 -20.97 3.11
N THR A 5 -12.15 -22.14 3.07
CA THR A 5 -10.81 -22.23 2.50
C THR A 5 -10.81 -21.93 1.00
N THR A 6 -11.81 -22.47 0.31
CA THR A 6 -11.91 -22.23 -1.11
C THR A 6 -12.21 -20.75 -1.40
N GLU A 7 -13.05 -20.15 -0.58
CA GLU A 7 -13.37 -18.74 -0.75
C GLU A 7 -12.14 -17.85 -0.57
N ILE A 8 -11.32 -18.17 0.43
CA ILE A 8 -10.11 -17.40 0.67
C ILE A 8 -9.20 -17.47 -0.55
N ARG A 9 -9.06 -18.64 -1.15
CA ARG A 9 -8.22 -18.78 -2.32
C ARG A 9 -8.75 -18.01 -3.51
N LYS A 10 -10.08 -17.98 -3.65
CA LYS A 10 -10.69 -17.24 -4.74
C LYS A 10 -10.49 -15.74 -4.59
N ASP A 11 -10.31 -15.31 -3.35
CA ASP A 11 -10.13 -13.87 -3.10
C ASP A 11 -8.73 -13.40 -3.42
N PHE A 12 -7.80 -14.33 -3.69
CA PHE A 12 -6.45 -13.92 -4.04
C PHE A 12 -6.40 -13.53 -5.51
N THR A 13 -5.58 -12.57 -5.82
CA THR A 13 -5.41 -12.06 -7.18
C THR A 13 -3.94 -12.11 -7.54
N SER A 14 -3.64 -11.95 -8.82
CA SER A 14 -2.24 -11.89 -9.24
C SER A 14 -1.63 -10.58 -8.80
N LEU A 15 -0.33 -10.61 -8.52
CA LEU A 15 0.38 -9.40 -8.17
C LEU A 15 0.30 -8.39 -9.32
N HIS A 16 0.31 -8.88 -10.56
CA HIS A 16 0.15 -8.02 -11.72
C HIS A 16 -1.13 -7.20 -11.65
N SER A 17 -2.25 -7.86 -11.32
CA SER A 17 -3.53 -7.16 -11.23
C SER A 17 -3.54 -6.15 -10.10
N GLU A 18 -2.93 -6.52 -8.97
CA GLU A 18 -2.90 -5.62 -7.83
C GLU A 18 -2.07 -4.38 -8.14
N ILE A 19 -0.92 -4.55 -8.80
CA ILE A 19 -0.08 -3.43 -9.16
C ILE A 19 -0.77 -2.55 -10.19
N GLN A 20 -1.46 -3.17 -11.17
CA GLN A 20 -2.17 -2.40 -12.16
C GLN A 20 -3.28 -1.55 -11.53
N TYR A 21 -3.98 -2.14 -10.58
CA TYR A 21 -5.02 -1.41 -9.88
C TYR A 21 -4.43 -0.24 -9.09
N LEU A 22 -3.28 -0.47 -8.46
CA LEU A 22 -2.60 0.57 -7.70
C LEU A 22 -2.15 1.70 -8.63
N LYS A 23 -1.60 1.38 -9.79
CA LYS A 23 -1.20 2.39 -10.75
C LYS A 23 -2.39 3.22 -11.23
N ASN A 24 -3.51 2.56 -11.49
CA ASN A 24 -4.71 3.27 -11.91
C ASN A 24 -5.20 4.22 -10.83
N TYR A 25 -5.15 3.78 -9.59
CA TYR A 25 -5.55 4.62 -8.48
C TYR A 25 -4.65 5.86 -8.36
N ILE A 26 -3.34 5.63 -8.46
CA ILE A 26 -2.37 6.72 -8.39
C ILE A 26 -2.60 7.72 -9.52
N ASP A 27 -2.84 7.22 -10.73
CA ASP A 27 -3.09 8.11 -11.87
C ASP A 27 -4.32 8.96 -11.65
N LEU A 28 -5.40 8.37 -11.15
CA LEU A 28 -6.62 9.12 -10.90
C LEU A 28 -6.43 10.19 -9.83
N GLU A 29 -5.74 9.84 -8.75
CA GLU A 29 -5.52 10.80 -7.68
C GLU A 29 -4.56 11.89 -8.13
N SER A 30 -3.63 11.57 -9.01
CA SER A 30 -2.67 12.55 -9.51
C SER A 30 -3.34 13.65 -10.32
N LEU A 31 -4.51 13.37 -10.90
CA LEU A 31 -5.25 14.40 -11.63
C LEU A 31 -5.79 15.49 -10.71
N ARG A 32 -5.88 15.20 -9.43
CA ARG A 32 -6.47 16.14 -8.47
C ARG A 32 -5.46 17.01 -7.77
N ILE A 33 -4.18 16.75 -7.94
CA ILE A 33 -3.15 17.54 -7.26
C ILE A 33 -2.44 18.42 -8.27
N SER A 34 -1.87 19.52 -7.78
CA SER A 34 -1.24 20.50 -8.65
C SER A 34 0.18 20.12 -9.06
N THR A 35 0.76 19.16 -8.38
CA THR A 35 2.14 18.75 -8.65
C THR A 35 2.24 17.24 -8.84
N PRO A 36 1.65 16.71 -9.93
CA PRO A 36 1.69 15.25 -10.14
C PRO A 36 3.10 14.72 -10.34
N GLU A 37 4.04 15.57 -10.72
CA GLU A 37 5.43 15.16 -10.87
C GLU A 37 6.07 14.79 -9.53
N ASN A 38 5.43 15.10 -8.42
CA ASN A 38 5.94 14.72 -7.12
C ASN A 38 5.55 13.29 -6.73
N ILE A 39 4.78 12.61 -7.55
CA ILE A 39 4.43 11.23 -7.28
C ILE A 39 5.46 10.34 -7.97
N LEU A 40 6.28 9.66 -7.18
CA LEU A 40 7.35 8.83 -7.70
C LEU A 40 7.02 7.38 -7.41
N PHE A 41 6.71 6.63 -8.46
CA PHE A 41 6.32 5.23 -8.32
C PHE A 41 7.31 4.34 -9.06
N GLU A 42 7.90 3.38 -8.36
CA GLU A 42 8.81 2.42 -8.94
C GLU A 42 8.28 1.02 -8.80
N ASP A 43 8.22 0.30 -9.90
CA ASP A 43 7.79 -1.09 -9.93
C ASP A 43 9.00 -1.94 -10.27
N LYS A 44 9.56 -2.61 -9.27
CA LYS A 44 10.72 -3.48 -9.43
C LYS A 44 10.34 -4.93 -9.24
N THR A 45 9.12 -5.29 -9.57
CA THR A 45 8.67 -6.65 -9.40
C THR A 45 9.11 -7.50 -10.59
N GLU A 46 9.58 -8.70 -10.29
CA GLU A 46 10.02 -9.61 -11.32
C GLU A 46 8.99 -10.68 -11.61
N ASN A 47 8.42 -11.28 -10.56
CA ASN A 47 7.43 -12.34 -10.75
C ASN A 47 6.04 -11.80 -10.44
N LYS A 48 5.34 -11.36 -11.46
CA LYS A 48 4.02 -10.77 -11.30
C LYS A 48 2.90 -11.81 -11.26
N ASP A 49 3.25 -13.09 -11.39
CA ASP A 49 2.25 -14.13 -11.31
C ASP A 49 1.99 -14.58 -9.87
N LEU A 50 2.79 -14.10 -8.94
CA LEU A 50 2.56 -14.39 -7.53
C LEU A 50 1.17 -13.92 -7.13
N LYS A 51 0.56 -14.62 -6.18
CA LYS A 51 -0.78 -14.30 -5.73
C LYS A 51 -0.72 -13.49 -4.45
N ILE A 52 -1.62 -12.55 -4.30
CA ILE A 52 -1.69 -11.68 -3.13
C ILE A 52 -3.15 -11.45 -2.79
N ALA A 53 -3.43 -11.26 -1.52
CA ALA A 53 -4.77 -10.88 -1.10
C ALA A 53 -5.05 -9.48 -1.67
N PRO A 54 -6.23 -9.25 -2.24
CA PRO A 54 -6.51 -7.98 -2.90
C PRO A 54 -6.63 -6.83 -1.91
N MET A 55 -6.30 -5.64 -2.39
CA MET A 55 -6.50 -4.40 -1.63
C MET A 55 -5.65 -4.32 -0.37
N ILE A 56 -4.47 -4.94 -0.40
CA ILE A 56 -3.55 -4.84 0.73
C ILE A 56 -2.76 -3.54 0.67
N LEU A 57 -2.37 -3.12 -0.52
CA LEU A 57 -1.50 -1.96 -0.69
C LEU A 57 -2.25 -0.64 -0.79
N ILE A 58 -3.45 -0.67 -1.34
CA ILE A 58 -4.22 0.55 -1.57
C ILE A 58 -4.44 1.40 -0.32
N PRO A 59 -4.76 0.84 0.84
CA PRO A 59 -4.98 1.69 2.01
C PRO A 59 -3.79 2.56 2.39
N PHE A 60 -2.57 2.06 2.15
CA PHE A 60 -1.39 2.86 2.45
C PHE A 60 -1.29 4.04 1.48
N VAL A 61 -1.54 3.80 0.21
CA VAL A 61 -1.47 4.85 -0.80
C VAL A 61 -2.60 5.86 -0.60
N GLU A 62 -3.80 5.37 -0.27
CA GLU A 62 -4.91 6.27 0.05
C GLU A 62 -4.54 7.21 1.19
N ASN A 63 -3.89 6.65 2.21
CA ASN A 63 -3.50 7.44 3.36
C ASN A 63 -2.53 8.55 2.97
N ALA A 64 -1.61 8.26 2.05
CA ALA A 64 -0.65 9.26 1.60
C ALA A 64 -1.34 10.40 0.84
N PHE A 65 -2.29 10.08 -0.03
CA PHE A 65 -3.00 11.12 -0.76
C PHE A 65 -3.91 11.93 0.14
N LYS A 66 -4.42 11.30 1.19
CA LYS A 66 -5.33 11.99 2.08
C LYS A 66 -4.63 12.90 3.07
N HIS A 67 -3.48 12.48 3.56
CA HIS A 67 -2.80 13.17 4.65
C HIS A 67 -1.40 13.69 4.33
N GLY A 68 -0.92 13.45 3.13
CA GLY A 68 0.41 13.86 2.76
C GLY A 68 0.46 15.29 2.25
N ASN A 69 1.60 15.93 2.46
CA ASN A 69 1.88 17.23 1.84
C ASN A 69 2.61 16.94 0.54
N LEU A 70 1.84 16.73 -0.52
CA LEU A 70 2.39 16.31 -1.81
C LEU A 70 2.70 17.48 -2.73
N ARG A 71 2.38 18.68 -2.29
CA ARG A 71 2.64 19.85 -3.10
C ARG A 71 4.11 20.20 -3.12
N ASN A 72 4.77 20.13 -1.96
CA ASN A 72 6.16 20.56 -1.84
C ASN A 72 7.14 19.42 -1.66
N PHE A 73 6.68 18.20 -1.43
CA PHE A 73 7.54 17.07 -1.14
C PHE A 73 7.06 15.85 -1.91
N PRO A 74 7.99 14.99 -2.35
CA PRO A 74 7.58 13.83 -3.14
C PRO A 74 6.89 12.77 -2.29
N LEU A 75 5.98 12.06 -2.94
CA LEU A 75 5.45 10.81 -2.41
C LEU A 75 6.22 9.72 -3.12
N GLU A 76 6.96 8.93 -2.36
CA GLU A 76 7.76 7.85 -2.92
C GLU A 76 7.11 6.53 -2.63
N ILE A 77 6.89 5.75 -3.66
CA ILE A 77 6.29 4.42 -3.55
C ILE A 77 7.14 3.46 -4.36
N SER A 78 7.56 2.35 -3.78
CA SER A 78 8.26 1.33 -4.54
C SER A 78 7.75 -0.04 -4.16
N ILE A 79 7.69 -0.93 -5.15
CA ILE A 79 7.27 -2.30 -4.97
C ILE A 79 8.33 -3.18 -5.59
N GLU A 80 8.75 -4.20 -4.86
CA GLU A 80 9.81 -5.07 -5.30
C GLU A 80 9.47 -6.50 -4.88
N THR A 81 9.95 -7.48 -5.65
CA THR A 81 9.83 -8.87 -5.26
C THR A 81 11.20 -9.49 -5.19
N LYS A 82 11.41 -10.37 -4.20
CA LYS A 82 12.60 -11.18 -4.08
C LYS A 82 12.11 -12.58 -3.76
N ALA A 83 12.33 -13.50 -4.69
CA ALA A 83 11.77 -14.84 -4.57
C ALA A 83 10.26 -14.69 -4.38
N ASN A 84 9.70 -15.21 -3.29
CA ASN A 84 8.28 -15.11 -3.03
C ASN A 84 7.92 -14.00 -2.07
N GLN A 85 8.85 -13.09 -1.81
CA GLN A 85 8.59 -11.97 -0.89
C GLN A 85 8.23 -10.73 -1.67
N LEU A 86 7.21 -10.04 -1.19
CA LEU A 86 6.83 -8.73 -1.70
C LEU A 86 7.35 -7.69 -0.72
N LEU A 87 8.02 -6.68 -1.25
CA LEU A 87 8.52 -5.58 -0.45
C LEU A 87 7.87 -4.30 -0.95
N PHE A 88 7.18 -3.62 -0.06
CA PHE A 88 6.49 -2.37 -0.39
C PHE A 88 7.03 -1.27 0.51
N HIS A 89 7.45 -0.17 -0.10
CA HIS A 89 7.96 0.98 0.64
C HIS A 89 7.24 2.24 0.18
N GLN A 90 6.89 3.08 1.13
CA GLN A 90 6.22 4.34 0.83
C GLN A 90 6.66 5.37 1.84
N LYS A 91 6.91 6.60 1.38
CA LYS A 91 7.30 7.68 2.27
C LYS A 91 6.74 8.99 1.76
N ASN A 92 6.19 9.79 2.68
CA ASN A 92 5.65 11.10 2.33
C ASN A 92 5.76 12.05 3.52
N LYS A 93 5.75 13.35 3.21
CA LYS A 93 5.70 14.36 4.24
C LYS A 93 4.25 14.49 4.71
N ILE A 94 4.07 14.67 6.00
CA ILE A 94 2.74 14.80 6.59
C ILE A 94 2.26 16.23 6.44
N SER A 95 0.99 16.38 6.08
CA SER A 95 0.39 17.70 5.98
C SER A 95 -0.02 18.18 7.36
N ASN A 96 0.42 19.38 7.72
CA ASN A 96 0.06 19.96 8.99
C ASN A 96 -1.34 20.53 8.99
N LEU A 97 -1.94 20.66 7.83
CA LEU A 97 -3.27 21.22 7.72
C LEU A 97 -4.35 20.22 8.05
N GLU A 98 -4.02 18.96 7.94
CA GLU A 98 -4.99 17.92 8.12
C GLU A 98 -5.09 17.44 9.56
N LYS A 99 -6.27 17.47 10.08
CA LYS A 99 -6.50 17.02 11.44
C LYS A 99 -7.59 15.97 11.50
N ASP A 100 -7.88 15.37 10.37
CA ASP A 100 -8.92 14.37 10.31
C ASP A 100 -8.59 13.17 11.15
N LYS A 101 -9.42 12.86 12.10
CA LYS A 101 -9.16 11.76 13.02
C LYS A 101 -9.73 10.44 12.56
N SER A 102 -10.44 10.45 11.46
CA SER A 102 -10.98 9.21 10.93
C SER A 102 -9.95 8.42 10.14
N SER A 103 -8.78 9.00 9.97
CA SER A 103 -7.80 8.45 9.05
C SER A 103 -7.22 7.10 9.43
N GLY A 104 -7.33 6.69 10.67
CA GLY A 104 -6.70 5.44 11.08
C GLY A 104 -7.43 4.18 10.68
N ILE A 105 -8.68 4.29 10.24
CA ILE A 105 -9.51 3.12 10.01
C ILE A 105 -8.96 2.21 8.91
N GLY A 106 -8.55 2.79 7.79
CA GLY A 106 -8.03 2.00 6.69
C GLY A 106 -6.77 1.24 7.06
N ILE A 107 -5.87 1.91 7.78
CA ILE A 107 -4.62 1.28 8.20
C ILE A 107 -4.89 0.18 9.23
N GLU A 108 -5.78 0.43 10.17
CA GLU A 108 -6.10 -0.59 11.16
C GLU A 108 -6.74 -1.81 10.52
N ASN A 109 -7.57 -1.60 9.52
CA ASN A 109 -8.19 -2.71 8.81
C ASN A 109 -7.18 -3.53 8.06
N VAL A 110 -6.19 -2.91 7.39
CA VAL A 110 -5.20 -3.67 6.67
C VAL A 110 -4.27 -4.41 7.63
N LYS A 111 -4.00 -3.84 8.80
CA LYS A 111 -3.22 -4.55 9.81
C LYS A 111 -3.94 -5.83 10.23
N LYS A 112 -5.24 -5.74 10.44
CA LYS A 112 -6.03 -6.91 10.83
C LYS A 112 -6.03 -7.95 9.71
N ARG A 113 -6.20 -7.52 8.48
CA ARG A 113 -6.20 -8.45 7.36
C ARG A 113 -4.85 -9.15 7.22
N LEU A 114 -3.76 -8.42 7.39
CA LEU A 114 -2.44 -9.03 7.34
C LEU A 114 -2.27 -10.08 8.42
N SER A 115 -2.77 -9.81 9.62
CA SER A 115 -2.66 -10.75 10.72
C SER A 115 -3.49 -12.01 10.47
N ILE A 116 -4.60 -11.88 9.78
CA ILE A 116 -5.49 -13.00 9.51
C ILE A 116 -5.03 -13.81 8.31
N ILE A 117 -4.64 -13.13 7.23
CA ILE A 117 -4.30 -13.81 5.98
C ILE A 117 -2.85 -14.25 5.93
N TYR A 118 -1.97 -13.45 6.50
CA TYR A 118 -0.53 -13.73 6.49
C TYR A 118 0.04 -13.82 7.90
N PRO A 119 -0.50 -14.71 8.75
CA PRO A 119 0.03 -14.84 10.11
C PRO A 119 1.48 -15.32 10.07
N ASP A 120 2.35 -14.60 10.77
CA ASP A 120 3.79 -14.92 10.81
C ASP A 120 4.45 -14.90 9.43
N LYS A 121 3.77 -14.34 8.44
CA LYS A 121 4.31 -14.26 7.08
C LYS A 121 4.37 -12.84 6.57
N HIS A 122 4.33 -11.87 7.46
CA HIS A 122 4.47 -10.48 7.07
C HIS A 122 5.16 -9.70 8.16
N GLN A 123 5.73 -8.58 7.77
CA GLN A 123 6.29 -7.61 8.71
C GLN A 123 5.84 -6.24 8.23
N LEU A 124 5.30 -5.46 9.13
CA LEU A 124 4.84 -4.12 8.80
C LEU A 124 5.46 -3.16 9.80
N GLU A 125 6.17 -2.16 9.27
CA GLU A 125 6.75 -1.12 10.08
C GLU A 125 6.21 0.21 9.59
N ILE A 126 5.63 0.98 10.49
CA ILE A 126 5.13 2.31 10.16
C ILE A 126 5.87 3.30 11.05
N LEU A 127 6.57 4.21 10.42
CA LEU A 127 7.35 5.23 11.12
C LEU A 127 6.70 6.58 10.92
N ASN A 128 6.48 7.29 12.02
CA ASN A 128 5.85 8.60 11.98
C ASN A 128 6.54 9.48 12.99
N ASP A 129 7.38 10.40 12.52
CA ASP A 129 8.13 11.30 13.41
C ASP A 129 7.49 12.69 13.49
N GLY A 130 6.27 12.83 13.01
CA GLY A 130 5.58 14.10 13.02
C GLY A 130 5.80 14.93 11.77
N GLU A 131 6.84 14.62 11.02
CA GLU A 131 7.12 15.29 9.75
C GLU A 131 6.95 14.36 8.58
N PHE A 132 7.48 13.16 8.69
CA PHE A 132 7.41 12.17 7.63
C PHE A 132 6.70 10.91 8.09
N TYR A 133 5.99 10.29 7.16
CA TYR A 133 5.28 9.06 7.40
C TYR A 133 5.87 8.04 6.44
N GLU A 134 6.32 6.93 6.97
CA GLU A 134 6.98 5.92 6.16
C GLU A 134 6.41 4.54 6.46
N VAL A 135 6.17 3.76 5.41
CA VAL A 135 5.65 2.41 5.52
C VAL A 135 6.65 1.45 4.89
N ASN A 136 7.00 0.41 5.63
CA ASN A 136 7.81 -0.68 5.11
C ASN A 136 7.04 -1.96 5.36
N LEU A 137 6.63 -2.62 4.30
CA LEU A 137 5.84 -3.84 4.40
C LEU A 137 6.53 -4.96 3.67
N MET A 138 6.64 -6.12 4.31
CA MET A 138 7.16 -7.32 3.69
C MET A 138 6.11 -8.40 3.86
N VAL A 139 5.79 -9.10 2.78
CA VAL A 139 4.81 -10.19 2.82
C VAL A 139 5.39 -11.39 2.10
N ASN A 140 5.33 -12.54 2.74
CA ASN A 140 5.71 -13.81 2.10
C ASN A 140 4.48 -14.31 1.36
N LEU A 141 4.56 -14.30 0.05
CA LEU A 141 3.41 -14.67 -0.79
C LEU A 141 3.34 -16.16 -1.11
#